data_6a9dfd208173ecd8cc82eb4ec17ed294
#
_entry.id   6a9dfd208173ecd8cc82eb4ec17ed294
#
_cell.length_a   1.000
_cell.length_b   1.000
_cell.length_c   1.000
_cell.angle_alpha   90.00
_cell.angle_beta   90.00
_cell.angle_gamma   90.00
#
_symmetry.space_group_name_H-M   'P 1'
#
loop_
_entity.id
_entity.type
_entity.pdbx_description
1 polymer ?
#
loop_
_entity_poly.entity_id
_entity_poly.type
_entity_poly.pdbx_seq_one_letter_code
_entity_poly.pdbx_strand_id
1 'polypeptide(L)'
;SGRTSGLQSTIERLREVCSLQLLLAPEHGVRGDKGAGETFENAVDGPSGLPIASLYGKDASHHLSEEACAAFDILVYDIQDVGARCYTFISTLQILLEDCARHGKRLIVLDRPNTLGDTAEGMLLRPDTRSFVGCYDIPLRYGLTCGEFALMVNHERDLGCDLQVIPCLGWNRHALFPQLNKVWVMPSLAMPRFETALLY
;
A
#
# COMPACT_ATOMS: atom_id res chain seq x y z
N SER A 1 7.76 -2.96 -4.04
CA SER A 1 6.92 -3.20 -5.23
C SER A 1 6.33 -4.61 -5.20
N GLY A 2 5.13 -4.74 -5.76
CA GLY A 2 4.43 -6.01 -5.86
C GLY A 2 5.20 -7.06 -6.68
N ARG A 3 4.94 -8.32 -6.35
CA ARG A 3 5.47 -9.47 -7.09
C ARG A 3 4.33 -10.43 -7.42
N THR A 4 4.39 -11.04 -8.60
CA THR A 4 3.50 -12.14 -8.97
C THR A 4 3.85 -13.40 -8.16
N SER A 5 3.01 -14.44 -8.25
CA SER A 5 3.33 -15.75 -7.64
C SER A 5 4.63 -16.36 -8.16
N GLY A 6 5.04 -16.02 -9.38
CA GLY A 6 6.33 -16.39 -9.98
C GLY A 6 7.46 -15.42 -9.70
N LEU A 7 7.29 -14.50 -8.72
CA LEU A 7 8.26 -13.47 -8.31
C LEU A 7 8.64 -12.44 -9.40
N GLN A 8 7.90 -12.40 -10.49
CA GLN A 8 8.07 -11.33 -11.50
C GLN A 8 7.61 -9.98 -10.94
N SER A 9 8.27 -8.92 -11.36
CA SER A 9 7.87 -7.56 -10.96
C SER A 9 6.49 -7.20 -11.53
N THR A 10 5.59 -6.71 -10.69
CA THR A 10 4.29 -6.19 -11.15
C THR A 10 4.46 -5.00 -12.09
N ILE A 11 5.50 -4.18 -11.90
CA ILE A 11 5.82 -3.08 -12.81
C ILE A 11 6.06 -3.61 -14.25
N GLU A 12 6.85 -4.68 -14.39
CA GLU A 12 7.10 -5.29 -15.70
C GLU A 12 5.82 -5.83 -16.31
N ARG A 13 5.00 -6.54 -15.51
CA ARG A 13 3.73 -7.09 -16.00
C ARG A 13 2.73 -6.01 -16.40
N LEU A 14 2.62 -4.92 -15.66
CA LEU A 14 1.74 -3.81 -16.02
C LEU A 14 2.18 -3.13 -17.30
N ARG A 15 3.48 -2.98 -17.55
CA ARG A 15 3.99 -2.40 -18.80
C ARG A 15 3.63 -3.22 -20.05
N GLU A 16 3.36 -4.50 -19.91
CA GLU A 16 2.92 -5.34 -21.02
C GLU A 16 1.47 -5.10 -21.43
N VAL A 17 0.64 -4.60 -20.50
CA VAL A 17 -0.82 -4.52 -20.70
C VAL A 17 -1.37 -3.10 -20.63
N CYS A 18 -0.60 -2.13 -20.16
CA CYS A 18 -1.02 -0.72 -20.08
C CYS A 18 0.16 0.25 -20.29
N SER A 19 -0.18 1.51 -20.59
CA SER A 19 0.79 2.60 -20.69
C SER A 19 1.14 3.13 -19.30
N LEU A 20 2.11 2.49 -18.63
CA LEU A 20 2.58 2.89 -17.32
C LEU A 20 3.41 4.16 -17.41
N GLN A 21 2.95 5.25 -16.78
CA GLN A 21 3.52 6.60 -16.91
C GLN A 21 4.45 6.97 -15.76
N LEU A 22 4.11 6.53 -14.54
CA LEU A 22 4.72 7.02 -13.31
C LEU A 22 4.74 5.91 -12.27
N LEU A 23 5.75 5.89 -11.43
CA LEU A 23 5.81 5.08 -10.21
C LEU A 23 5.67 6.01 -8.99
N LEU A 24 4.81 5.65 -8.06
CA LEU A 24 4.70 6.33 -6.78
C LEU A 24 5.48 5.56 -5.72
N ALA A 25 6.36 6.23 -5.03
CA ALA A 25 7.20 5.62 -4.01
C ALA A 25 6.68 5.93 -2.60
N PRO A 26 6.10 4.93 -1.91
CA PRO A 26 5.73 5.03 -0.51
C PRO A 26 6.98 4.95 0.38
N GLU A 27 6.79 4.90 1.70
CA GLU A 27 7.86 4.54 2.64
C GLU A 27 8.61 3.29 2.15
N HIS A 28 9.89 3.25 2.36
CA HIS A 28 10.83 2.22 1.86
C HIS A 28 11.08 2.26 0.35
N GLY A 29 10.49 3.19 -0.41
CA GLY A 29 10.72 3.34 -1.85
C GLY A 29 10.06 2.27 -2.70
N VAL A 30 10.13 2.44 -4.03
CA VAL A 30 9.52 1.50 -5.01
C VAL A 30 10.13 0.09 -4.92
N ARG A 31 11.39 -0.02 -4.54
CA ARG A 31 12.13 -1.30 -4.50
C ARG A 31 12.31 -1.88 -3.10
N GLY A 32 11.86 -1.18 -2.04
CA GLY A 32 12.05 -1.61 -0.65
C GLY A 32 13.48 -1.41 -0.15
N ASP A 33 14.22 -0.49 -0.73
CA ASP A 33 15.65 -0.23 -0.52
C ASP A 33 15.92 0.99 0.37
N LYS A 34 14.87 1.67 0.83
CA LYS A 34 14.96 2.84 1.71
C LYS A 34 14.72 2.47 3.17
N GLY A 35 15.39 3.20 4.07
CA GLY A 35 15.18 3.06 5.51
C GLY A 35 13.81 3.56 5.97
N ALA A 36 13.40 3.16 7.18
CA ALA A 36 12.16 3.67 7.79
C ALA A 36 12.29 5.18 8.07
N GLY A 37 11.28 5.95 7.65
CA GLY A 37 11.28 7.42 7.79
C GLY A 37 12.31 8.15 6.92
N GLU A 38 13.05 7.46 6.06
CA GLU A 38 14.00 8.08 5.14
C GLU A 38 13.26 8.91 4.09
N THR A 39 13.54 10.20 4.02
CA THR A 39 13.02 11.08 2.97
C THR A 39 13.86 10.94 1.70
N PHE A 40 13.20 10.99 0.55
CA PHE A 40 13.87 10.92 -0.75
C PHE A 40 13.14 11.77 -1.79
N GLU A 41 13.89 12.26 -2.75
CA GLU A 41 13.38 13.11 -3.84
C GLU A 41 12.85 12.26 -5.01
N ASN A 42 12.16 12.92 -5.94
CA ASN A 42 11.79 12.33 -7.22
C ASN A 42 13.01 11.80 -7.96
N ALA A 43 12.85 10.70 -8.66
CA ALA A 43 13.94 9.99 -9.30
C ALA A 43 13.49 9.30 -10.59
N VAL A 44 14.36 8.53 -11.19
CA VAL A 44 14.03 7.60 -12.28
C VAL A 44 14.35 6.17 -11.83
N ASP A 45 13.42 5.25 -12.03
CA ASP A 45 13.65 3.83 -11.76
C ASP A 45 14.59 3.24 -12.79
N GLY A 46 15.80 2.86 -12.39
CA GLY A 46 16.83 2.36 -13.31
C GLY A 46 16.36 1.20 -14.19
N PRO A 47 15.74 0.13 -13.63
CA PRO A 47 15.30 -1.01 -14.42
C PRO A 47 14.18 -0.73 -15.41
N SER A 48 13.22 0.13 -15.07
CA SER A 48 12.07 0.42 -15.93
C SER A 48 12.23 1.68 -16.77
N GLY A 49 13.11 2.60 -16.37
CA GLY A 49 13.25 3.93 -16.97
C GLY A 49 12.08 4.88 -16.67
N LEU A 50 11.15 4.48 -15.80
CA LEU A 50 9.98 5.30 -15.46
C LEU A 50 10.32 6.36 -14.41
N PRO A 51 9.70 7.54 -14.47
CA PRO A 51 9.81 8.52 -13.41
C PRO A 51 9.22 7.98 -12.11
N ILE A 52 9.82 8.34 -10.99
CA ILE A 52 9.35 8.07 -9.63
C ILE A 52 8.96 9.39 -8.98
N ALA A 53 7.71 9.52 -8.54
CA ALA A 53 7.29 10.57 -7.64
C ALA A 53 7.32 10.06 -6.20
N SER A 54 8.02 10.76 -5.34
CA SER A 54 8.14 10.42 -3.92
C SER A 54 6.89 10.88 -3.16
N LEU A 55 6.31 9.98 -2.37
CA LEU A 55 5.32 10.30 -1.35
C LEU A 55 5.99 10.57 0.02
N TYR A 56 7.31 10.55 0.05
CA TYR A 56 8.16 10.74 1.24
C TYR A 56 9.19 11.85 1.03
N GLY A 57 8.72 12.96 0.42
CA GLY A 57 9.50 14.19 0.27
C GLY A 57 9.70 14.94 1.59
N LYS A 58 10.50 15.99 1.54
CA LYS A 58 10.82 16.83 2.72
C LYS A 58 9.62 17.59 3.29
N ASP A 59 8.57 17.79 2.50
CA ASP A 59 7.35 18.46 2.92
C ASP A 59 6.47 17.61 3.85
N ALA A 60 6.78 16.30 3.95
CA ALA A 60 6.05 15.31 4.76
C ALA A 60 4.52 15.31 4.54
N SER A 61 4.06 15.80 3.38
CA SER A 61 2.63 15.86 3.08
C SER A 61 2.04 14.48 2.77
N HIS A 62 2.86 13.59 2.23
CA HIS A 62 2.49 12.25 1.72
C HIS A 62 1.41 12.27 0.63
N HIS A 63 0.95 13.43 0.19
CA HIS A 63 -0.04 13.63 -0.86
C HIS A 63 0.59 13.68 -2.24
N LEU A 64 -0.22 13.39 -3.25
CA LEU A 64 0.16 13.55 -4.65
C LEU A 64 0.27 15.04 -5.00
N SER A 65 1.34 15.42 -5.71
CA SER A 65 1.41 16.74 -6.32
C SER A 65 0.41 16.85 -7.50
N GLU A 66 0.01 18.07 -7.84
CA GLU A 66 -0.85 18.33 -9.00
C GLU A 66 -0.25 17.78 -10.30
N GLU A 67 1.08 17.90 -10.45
CA GLU A 67 1.79 17.37 -11.62
C GLU A 67 1.73 15.83 -11.66
N ALA A 68 1.91 15.17 -10.51
CA ALA A 68 1.78 13.72 -10.43
C ALA A 68 0.35 13.29 -10.77
N CYS A 69 -0.68 13.97 -10.25
CA CYS A 69 -2.08 13.69 -10.57
C CYS A 69 -2.40 13.90 -12.05
N ALA A 70 -1.80 14.91 -12.70
CA ALA A 70 -2.00 15.16 -14.12
C ALA A 70 -1.36 14.11 -15.04
N ALA A 71 -0.38 13.34 -14.53
CA ALA A 71 0.39 12.38 -15.32
C ALA A 71 -0.32 11.04 -15.58
N PHE A 72 -1.44 10.76 -14.91
CA PHE A 72 -2.16 9.47 -15.06
C PHE A 72 -3.68 9.63 -14.97
N ASP A 73 -4.39 8.65 -15.50
CA ASP A 73 -5.85 8.54 -15.40
C ASP A 73 -6.27 7.54 -14.30
N ILE A 74 -5.50 6.49 -14.14
CA ILE A 74 -5.76 5.38 -13.22
C ILE A 74 -4.54 5.16 -12.33
N LEU A 75 -4.76 5.10 -11.02
CA LEU A 75 -3.76 4.69 -10.04
C LEU A 75 -3.95 3.21 -9.71
N VAL A 76 -2.87 2.44 -9.75
CA VAL A 76 -2.87 1.03 -9.34
C VAL A 76 -2.09 0.89 -8.04
N TYR A 77 -2.75 0.43 -6.99
CA TYR A 77 -2.13 0.10 -5.71
C TYR A 77 -1.83 -1.40 -5.64
N ASP A 78 -0.55 -1.76 -5.56
CA ASP A 78 -0.07 -3.13 -5.46
C ASP A 78 1.07 -3.23 -4.43
N ILE A 79 0.71 -3.16 -3.17
CA ILE A 79 1.65 -3.23 -2.04
C ILE A 79 1.20 -4.32 -1.08
N GLN A 80 2.14 -5.17 -0.63
CA GLN A 80 1.88 -6.13 0.43
C GLN A 80 2.01 -5.44 1.78
N ASP A 81 0.89 -5.24 2.47
CA ASP A 81 0.88 -4.80 3.85
C ASP A 81 1.18 -5.94 4.82
N VAL A 82 1.55 -5.62 6.06
CA VAL A 82 1.91 -6.61 7.08
C VAL A 82 0.79 -6.94 8.07
N GLY A 83 -0.32 -6.20 8.05
CA GLY A 83 -1.48 -6.44 8.92
C GLY A 83 -1.41 -5.74 10.28
N ALA A 84 -0.43 -4.87 10.51
CA ALA A 84 -0.30 -4.05 11.70
C ALA A 84 -0.61 -2.58 11.39
N ARG A 85 -1.50 -1.94 12.18
CA ARG A 85 -1.95 -0.55 11.96
C ARG A 85 -0.83 0.47 11.87
N CYS A 86 0.25 0.27 12.63
CA CYS A 86 1.39 1.18 12.64
C CYS A 86 2.34 1.01 11.45
N TYR A 87 2.10 0.04 10.56
CA TYR A 87 2.83 -0.10 9.31
C TYR A 87 2.17 0.77 8.23
N THR A 88 2.89 1.75 7.72
CA THR A 88 2.34 2.94 7.05
C THR A 88 1.74 2.74 5.66
N PHE A 89 1.78 1.53 5.12
CA PHE A 89 1.23 1.28 3.78
C PHE A 89 -0.28 1.50 3.70
N ILE A 90 -1.04 1.17 4.76
CA ILE A 90 -2.47 1.49 4.80
C ILE A 90 -2.72 3.00 4.93
N SER A 91 -1.82 3.74 5.59
CA SER A 91 -1.90 5.21 5.66
C SER A 91 -1.67 5.82 4.28
N THR A 92 -0.68 5.32 3.54
CA THR A 92 -0.47 5.69 2.14
C THR A 92 -1.71 5.39 1.29
N LEU A 93 -2.31 4.20 1.45
CA LEU A 93 -3.54 3.83 0.72
C LEU A 93 -4.70 4.78 1.02
N GLN A 94 -4.90 5.17 2.29
CA GLN A 94 -5.93 6.13 2.66
C GLN A 94 -5.71 7.49 1.99
N ILE A 95 -4.49 8.02 2.03
CA ILE A 95 -4.16 9.30 1.39
C ILE A 95 -4.38 9.22 -0.12
N LEU A 96 -3.99 8.14 -0.76
CA LEU A 96 -4.20 7.94 -2.19
C LEU A 96 -5.70 7.82 -2.56
N LEU A 97 -6.53 7.25 -1.69
CA LEU A 97 -8.00 7.27 -1.84
C LEU A 97 -8.54 8.71 -1.80
N GLU A 98 -8.11 9.51 -0.83
CA GLU A 98 -8.51 10.91 -0.68
C GLU A 98 -8.06 11.75 -1.88
N ASP A 99 -6.83 11.56 -2.35
CA ASP A 99 -6.30 12.27 -3.52
C ASP A 99 -7.01 11.84 -4.81
N CYS A 100 -7.24 10.54 -5.03
CA CYS A 100 -7.98 10.07 -6.19
C CYS A 100 -9.41 10.62 -6.22
N ALA A 101 -10.09 10.64 -5.08
CA ALA A 101 -11.43 11.25 -4.96
C ALA A 101 -11.40 12.74 -5.32
N ARG A 102 -10.45 13.49 -4.74
CA ARG A 102 -10.30 14.93 -4.96
C ARG A 102 -10.04 15.30 -6.42
N HIS A 103 -9.22 14.50 -7.11
CA HIS A 103 -8.80 14.74 -8.49
C HIS A 103 -9.61 13.97 -9.55
N GLY A 104 -10.68 13.28 -9.14
CA GLY A 104 -11.54 12.50 -10.04
C GLY A 104 -10.79 11.36 -10.74
N LYS A 105 -9.79 10.76 -10.06
CA LYS A 105 -9.02 9.66 -10.61
C LYS A 105 -9.59 8.32 -10.14
N ARG A 106 -9.47 7.29 -10.98
CA ARG A 106 -9.79 5.91 -10.57
C ARG A 106 -8.64 5.31 -9.78
N LEU A 107 -8.97 4.61 -8.68
CA LEU A 107 -8.03 3.80 -7.93
C LEU A 107 -8.37 2.31 -8.11
N ILE A 108 -7.40 1.52 -8.53
CA ILE A 108 -7.50 0.06 -8.59
C ILE A 108 -6.58 -0.53 -7.52
N VAL A 109 -7.15 -1.27 -6.57
CA VAL A 109 -6.38 -2.02 -5.57
C VAL A 109 -6.25 -3.47 -6.04
N LEU A 110 -5.04 -3.92 -6.32
CA LEU A 110 -4.73 -5.33 -6.53
C LEU A 110 -4.56 -5.97 -5.15
N ASP A 111 -5.65 -6.54 -4.64
CA ASP A 111 -5.71 -6.98 -3.26
C ASP A 111 -4.75 -8.14 -2.96
N ARG A 112 -4.26 -8.16 -1.73
CA ARG A 112 -3.30 -9.15 -1.23
C ARG A 112 -3.74 -9.70 0.11
N PRO A 113 -3.40 -10.96 0.43
CA PRO A 113 -3.72 -11.53 1.73
C PRO A 113 -3.17 -10.66 2.87
N ASN A 114 -3.94 -10.51 3.94
CA ASN A 114 -3.37 -10.01 5.18
C ASN A 114 -2.43 -11.08 5.75
N THR A 115 -1.18 -10.71 6.03
CA THR A 115 -0.15 -11.67 6.47
C THR A 115 -0.44 -12.26 7.85
N LEU A 116 -1.20 -11.52 8.68
CA LEU A 116 -1.60 -11.93 10.04
C LEU A 116 -3.01 -12.57 10.08
N GLY A 117 -3.61 -12.85 8.91
CA GLY A 117 -4.97 -13.41 8.84
C GLY A 117 -6.04 -12.35 9.17
N ASP A 118 -7.23 -12.83 9.57
CA ASP A 118 -8.42 -11.99 9.78
C ASP A 118 -8.71 -11.66 11.26
N THR A 119 -7.83 -12.01 12.17
CA THR A 119 -8.02 -11.71 13.59
C THR A 119 -7.81 -10.24 13.86
N ALA A 120 -8.77 -9.60 14.52
CA ALA A 120 -8.65 -8.23 15.00
C ALA A 120 -8.25 -8.25 16.49
N GLU A 121 -7.12 -7.65 16.83
CA GLU A 121 -6.56 -7.65 18.19
C GLU A 121 -5.93 -6.31 18.57
N GLY A 122 -5.91 -6.03 19.85
CA GLY A 122 -5.35 -4.80 20.42
C GLY A 122 -6.37 -3.67 20.51
N MET A 123 -5.94 -2.55 21.08
CA MET A 123 -6.82 -1.39 21.29
C MET A 123 -7.07 -0.64 19.97
N LEU A 124 -8.28 -0.10 19.85
CA LEU A 124 -8.58 0.90 18.81
C LEU A 124 -7.70 2.14 18.98
N LEU A 125 -7.38 2.76 17.87
CA LEU A 125 -6.73 4.07 17.91
C LEU A 125 -7.71 5.11 18.46
N ARG A 126 -7.25 5.94 19.36
CA ARG A 126 -8.05 7.08 19.82
C ARG A 126 -7.99 8.19 18.77
N PRO A 127 -9.12 8.86 18.47
CA PRO A 127 -9.17 9.92 17.45
C PRO A 127 -8.16 11.05 17.67
N ASP A 128 -7.86 11.37 18.93
CA ASP A 128 -6.92 12.43 19.33
C ASP A 128 -5.44 12.03 19.14
N THR A 129 -5.16 10.75 18.82
CA THR A 129 -3.81 10.25 18.58
C THR A 129 -3.56 9.86 17.12
N ARG A 130 -4.49 10.20 16.21
CA ARG A 130 -4.32 9.95 14.78
C ARG A 130 -3.09 10.66 14.23
N SER A 131 -2.35 9.93 13.39
CA SER A 131 -1.14 10.42 12.72
C SER A 131 -0.92 9.59 11.46
N PHE A 132 0.12 9.88 10.70
CA PHE A 132 0.49 9.03 9.56
C PHE A 132 0.84 7.58 9.98
N VAL A 133 1.39 7.37 11.17
CA VAL A 133 1.69 6.02 11.73
C VAL A 133 0.45 5.34 12.32
N GLY A 134 -0.66 6.04 12.40
CA GLY A 134 -1.95 5.52 12.87
C GLY A 134 -3.07 6.34 12.26
N CYS A 135 -3.45 5.99 11.04
CA CYS A 135 -4.34 6.82 10.22
C CYS A 135 -5.83 6.61 10.51
N TYR A 136 -6.22 5.44 11.05
CA TYR A 136 -7.62 5.06 11.20
C TYR A 136 -7.92 4.37 12.53
N ASP A 137 -9.19 4.44 12.98
CA ASP A 137 -9.67 3.90 14.27
C ASP A 137 -9.92 2.39 14.19
N ILE A 138 -8.87 1.65 13.90
CA ILE A 138 -8.85 0.20 13.82
C ILE A 138 -7.95 -0.40 14.90
N PRO A 139 -8.10 -1.68 15.27
CA PRO A 139 -7.20 -2.37 16.21
C PRO A 139 -5.76 -2.36 15.72
N LEU A 140 -4.80 -2.64 16.60
CA LEU A 140 -3.38 -2.73 16.25
C LEU A 140 -3.15 -3.79 15.18
N ARG A 141 -3.68 -5.00 15.36
CA ARG A 141 -3.84 -6.02 14.34
C ARG A 141 -5.26 -5.90 13.80
N TYR A 142 -5.43 -5.47 12.57
CA TYR A 142 -6.73 -4.99 12.10
C TYR A 142 -7.54 -6.02 11.29
N GLY A 143 -6.94 -7.13 10.86
CA GLY A 143 -7.65 -8.28 10.28
C GLY A 143 -8.28 -8.08 8.90
N LEU A 144 -8.05 -6.96 8.23
CA LEU A 144 -8.56 -6.67 6.89
C LEU A 144 -7.45 -6.81 5.84
N THR A 145 -7.83 -7.10 4.60
CA THR A 145 -6.92 -6.88 3.46
C THR A 145 -6.85 -5.39 3.12
N CYS A 146 -5.87 -5.00 2.29
CA CYS A 146 -5.80 -3.62 1.79
C CYS A 146 -7.07 -3.24 1.00
N GLY A 147 -7.61 -4.17 0.22
CA GLY A 147 -8.86 -3.95 -0.52
C GLY A 147 -10.06 -3.75 0.38
N GLU A 148 -10.21 -4.57 1.42
CA GLU A 148 -11.27 -4.43 2.44
C GLU A 148 -11.13 -3.11 3.20
N PHE A 149 -9.90 -2.73 3.60
CA PHE A 149 -9.62 -1.44 4.24
C PHE A 149 -9.99 -0.26 3.32
N ALA A 150 -9.63 -0.32 2.04
CA ALA A 150 -9.95 0.72 1.08
C ALA A 150 -11.45 0.89 0.90
N LEU A 151 -12.21 -0.20 0.78
CA LEU A 151 -13.67 -0.17 0.69
C LEU A 151 -14.31 0.44 1.94
N MET A 152 -13.84 0.03 3.12
CA MET A 152 -14.32 0.55 4.40
C MET A 152 -14.09 2.07 4.49
N VAL A 153 -12.87 2.54 4.24
CA VAL A 153 -12.53 3.98 4.32
C VAL A 153 -13.31 4.80 3.31
N ASN A 154 -13.42 4.33 2.06
CA ASN A 154 -14.17 5.03 1.01
C ASN A 154 -15.65 5.20 1.40
N HIS A 155 -16.24 4.17 2.01
CA HIS A 155 -17.63 4.19 2.45
C HIS A 155 -17.82 5.02 3.74
N GLU A 156 -17.06 4.77 4.80
CA GLU A 156 -17.26 5.39 6.11
C GLU A 156 -16.96 6.91 6.10
N ARG A 157 -16.06 7.34 5.22
CA ARG A 157 -15.72 8.76 5.06
C ARG A 157 -16.47 9.45 3.92
N ASP A 158 -17.35 8.74 3.22
CA ASP A 158 -18.08 9.25 2.05
C ASP A 158 -17.17 9.95 1.04
N LEU A 159 -16.01 9.31 0.72
CA LEU A 159 -15.02 9.93 -0.15
C LEU A 159 -15.47 10.04 -1.60
N GLY A 160 -16.33 9.12 -2.05
CA GLY A 160 -16.80 9.06 -3.45
C GLY A 160 -15.69 8.72 -4.45
N CYS A 161 -14.59 8.10 -4.02
CA CYS A 161 -13.53 7.65 -4.90
C CYS A 161 -14.04 6.58 -5.87
N ASP A 162 -13.74 6.69 -7.17
CA ASP A 162 -13.95 5.63 -8.16
C ASP A 162 -12.97 4.49 -7.87
N LEU A 163 -13.34 3.64 -6.90
CA LEU A 163 -12.53 2.55 -6.36
C LEU A 163 -12.92 1.21 -6.96
N GLN A 164 -11.94 0.50 -7.51
CA GLN A 164 -12.08 -0.90 -7.91
C GLN A 164 -11.12 -1.77 -7.11
N VAL A 165 -11.63 -2.79 -6.42
CA VAL A 165 -10.81 -3.80 -5.76
C VAL A 165 -10.81 -5.08 -6.59
N ILE A 166 -9.63 -5.58 -6.94
CA ILE A 166 -9.43 -6.88 -7.56
C ILE A 166 -9.11 -7.86 -6.43
N PRO A 167 -10.04 -8.73 -6.04
CA PRO A 167 -9.90 -9.56 -4.84
C PRO A 167 -8.86 -10.66 -5.01
N CYS A 168 -8.29 -11.12 -3.88
CA CYS A 168 -7.44 -12.30 -3.83
C CYS A 168 -8.25 -13.55 -4.20
N LEU A 169 -7.73 -14.36 -5.11
CA LEU A 169 -8.34 -15.63 -5.49
C LEU A 169 -7.71 -16.79 -4.73
N GLY A 170 -8.56 -17.69 -4.23
CA GLY A 170 -8.14 -18.98 -3.66
C GLY A 170 -7.35 -18.88 -2.34
N TRP A 171 -7.43 -17.75 -1.61
CA TRP A 171 -6.85 -17.65 -0.28
C TRP A 171 -7.89 -17.88 0.83
N ASN A 172 -7.40 -18.39 1.96
CA ASN A 172 -8.21 -18.52 3.17
C ASN A 172 -7.86 -17.35 4.10
N ARG A 173 -8.84 -16.51 4.44
CA ARG A 173 -8.63 -15.32 5.27
C ARG A 173 -8.14 -15.62 6.68
N HIS A 174 -8.42 -16.83 7.21
CA HIS A 174 -7.91 -17.27 8.52
C HIS A 174 -6.44 -17.68 8.48
N ALA A 175 -5.85 -17.83 7.29
CA ALA A 175 -4.49 -18.31 7.13
C ALA A 175 -3.47 -17.22 7.46
N LEU A 176 -2.48 -17.57 8.26
CA LEU A 176 -1.26 -16.77 8.41
C LEU A 176 -0.36 -16.96 7.18
N PHE A 177 0.52 -15.98 6.91
CA PHE A 177 1.35 -15.99 5.71
C PHE A 177 2.10 -17.30 5.43
N PRO A 178 2.71 -18.02 6.42
CA PRO A 178 3.38 -19.28 6.15
C PRO A 178 2.47 -20.37 5.57
N GLN A 179 1.16 -20.32 5.88
CA GLN A 179 0.17 -21.29 5.38
C GLN A 179 -0.22 -21.05 3.92
N LEU A 180 0.16 -19.89 3.35
CA LEU A 180 -0.15 -19.54 1.97
C LEU A 180 0.83 -20.17 0.96
N ASN A 181 1.89 -20.83 1.42
CA ASN A 181 2.95 -21.40 0.58
C ASN A 181 3.52 -20.39 -0.43
N LYS A 182 3.72 -19.15 0.01
CA LYS A 182 4.31 -18.06 -0.77
C LYS A 182 5.67 -17.68 -0.20
N VAL A 183 6.54 -17.19 -1.09
CA VAL A 183 7.83 -16.64 -0.66
C VAL A 183 7.59 -15.31 0.03
N TRP A 184 8.20 -15.14 1.20
CA TRP A 184 8.23 -13.84 1.89
C TRP A 184 9.13 -12.88 1.11
N VAL A 185 8.54 -11.85 0.56
CA VAL A 185 9.27 -10.73 -0.03
C VAL A 185 9.29 -9.62 1.01
N MET A 186 10.46 -9.24 1.50
CA MET A 186 10.61 -8.22 2.54
C MET A 186 9.89 -6.94 2.15
N PRO A 187 8.87 -6.51 2.90
CA PRO A 187 8.20 -5.22 2.64
C PRO A 187 9.08 -4.04 3.05
N SER A 188 10.02 -4.25 3.98
CA SER A 188 11.04 -3.29 4.39
C SER A 188 12.28 -4.01 4.93
N LEU A 189 13.39 -3.28 5.08
CA LEU A 189 14.64 -3.81 5.64
C LEU A 189 14.49 -4.30 7.09
N ALA A 190 13.52 -3.74 7.84
CA ALA A 190 13.21 -4.15 9.21
C ALA A 190 12.31 -5.40 9.28
N MET A 191 11.79 -5.89 8.15
CA MET A 191 10.89 -7.05 8.06
C MET A 191 11.50 -8.20 7.26
N PRO A 192 12.64 -8.78 7.67
CA PRO A 192 13.36 -9.79 6.89
C PRO A 192 12.59 -11.11 6.76
N ARG A 193 11.64 -11.38 7.64
CA ARG A 193 10.84 -12.61 7.67
C ARG A 193 9.49 -12.37 8.33
N PHE A 194 8.56 -13.29 8.12
CA PHE A 194 7.18 -13.20 8.60
C PHE A 194 7.09 -13.05 10.13
N GLU A 195 7.93 -13.75 10.90
CA GLU A 195 7.91 -13.68 12.36
C GLU A 195 8.14 -12.27 12.90
N THR A 196 8.82 -11.43 12.12
CA THR A 196 8.99 -10.01 12.49
C THR A 196 7.64 -9.27 12.49
N ALA A 197 6.74 -9.60 11.57
CA ALA A 197 5.40 -9.00 11.52
C ALA A 197 4.52 -9.41 12.72
N LEU A 198 4.75 -10.60 13.30
CA LEU A 198 4.04 -11.06 14.51
C LEU A 198 4.44 -10.28 15.77
N LEU A 199 5.64 -9.72 15.77
CA LEU A 199 6.22 -9.00 16.90
C LEU A 199 6.08 -7.47 16.76
N TYR A 200 5.57 -7.01 15.63
CA TYR A 200 5.44 -5.60 15.31
C TYR A 200 4.17 -5.02 15.94
#